data_97850dcdd872b77de257b80349fd58e0
#
_entry.id   97850dcdd872b77de257b80349fd58e0
#
_cell.length_a   1.000
_cell.length_b   1.000
_cell.length_c   1.000
_cell.angle_alpha   90.00
_cell.angle_beta   90.00
_cell.angle_gamma   90.00
#
_symmetry.space_group_name_H-M   'P 1'
#
loop_
_entity.id
_entity.type
_entity.pdbx_description
1 polymer ?
#
loop_
_entity_poly.entity_id
_entity_poly.type
_entity_poly.pdbx_seq_one_letter_code
_entity_poly.pdbx_strand_id
1 'polypeptide(L)'
;MNSEKIVRILASRYPGRNIVQLPPENPTEIICEVEPTSEHPDYSMAVAVIDKSEPHYHRVSTETYAVLRGRLTLKLANREVVLHPGVNYAISPNTVHSAEANAAWVRVTSRPGWTPEDHILVDVE
;
A
#
# COMPACT_ATOMS: atom_id res chain seq x y z
N MET A 1 -0.04 2.92 -15.55
CA MET A 1 1.27 2.29 -15.23
C MET A 1 1.51 1.09 -16.13
N ASN A 2 2.76 0.68 -16.28
CA ASN A 2 3.09 -0.52 -17.03
C ASN A 2 3.00 -1.75 -16.10
N SER A 3 1.82 -2.30 -15.95
CA SER A 3 1.56 -3.38 -14.99
C SER A 3 2.32 -4.66 -15.30
N GLU A 4 2.46 -5.04 -16.56
CA GLU A 4 3.20 -6.26 -16.94
C GLU A 4 4.66 -6.18 -16.50
N LYS A 5 5.31 -5.05 -16.76
CA LYS A 5 6.71 -4.83 -16.37
C LYS A 5 6.87 -4.84 -14.85
N ILE A 6 5.97 -4.17 -14.15
CA ILE A 6 6.01 -4.06 -12.68
C ILE A 6 5.84 -5.45 -12.05
N VAL A 7 4.87 -6.24 -12.53
CA VAL A 7 4.65 -7.60 -12.02
C VAL A 7 5.89 -8.46 -12.24
N ARG A 8 6.53 -8.37 -13.42
CA ARG A 8 7.76 -9.12 -13.67
C ARG A 8 8.89 -8.74 -12.71
N ILE A 9 9.05 -7.46 -12.44
CA ILE A 9 10.08 -6.99 -11.50
C ILE A 9 9.79 -7.51 -10.09
N LEU A 10 8.54 -7.40 -9.63
CA LEU A 10 8.15 -7.87 -8.31
C LEU A 10 8.34 -9.38 -8.18
N ALA A 11 7.91 -10.15 -9.18
CA ALA A 11 8.06 -11.60 -9.19
C ALA A 11 9.53 -12.04 -9.18
N SER A 12 10.39 -11.28 -9.83
CA SER A 12 11.83 -11.54 -9.85
C SER A 12 12.49 -11.23 -8.51
N ARG A 13 12.11 -10.12 -7.87
CA ARG A 13 12.69 -9.70 -6.58
C ARG A 13 12.16 -10.51 -5.41
N TYR A 14 10.89 -10.91 -5.47
CA TYR A 14 10.19 -11.61 -4.37
C TYR A 14 9.53 -12.87 -4.91
N PRO A 15 10.33 -13.88 -5.31
CA PRO A 15 9.78 -15.09 -5.94
C PRO A 15 8.83 -15.85 -5.02
N GLY A 16 7.73 -16.33 -5.57
CA GLY A 16 6.74 -17.11 -4.84
C GLY A 16 5.78 -16.30 -3.97
N ARG A 17 5.91 -14.97 -3.94
CA ARG A 17 5.02 -14.12 -3.15
C ARG A 17 3.77 -13.73 -3.93
N ASN A 18 2.67 -13.53 -3.21
CA ASN A 18 1.40 -13.16 -3.82
C ASN A 18 1.45 -11.71 -4.31
N ILE A 19 1.00 -11.51 -5.55
CA ILE A 19 0.93 -10.19 -6.18
C ILE A 19 -0.53 -9.90 -6.50
N VAL A 20 -1.05 -8.81 -5.95
CA VAL A 20 -2.43 -8.36 -6.12
C VAL A 20 -2.45 -7.12 -7.01
N GLN A 21 -3.32 -7.11 -8.02
CA GLN A 21 -3.50 -5.98 -8.93
C GLN A 21 -4.89 -5.39 -8.73
N LEU A 22 -4.98 -4.10 -8.44
CA LEU A 22 -6.22 -3.41 -8.11
C LEU A 22 -6.42 -2.16 -8.96
N PRO A 23 -7.54 -1.99 -9.66
CA PRO A 23 -8.49 -3.04 -10.01
C PRO A 23 -7.89 -4.01 -11.04
N PRO A 24 -8.33 -5.28 -11.08
CA PRO A 24 -7.69 -6.29 -11.93
C PRO A 24 -7.65 -5.94 -13.42
N GLU A 25 -8.70 -5.33 -13.94
CA GLU A 25 -8.84 -5.02 -15.37
C GLU A 25 -8.00 -3.83 -15.83
N ASN A 26 -7.64 -2.94 -14.89
CA ASN A 26 -6.82 -1.75 -15.21
C ASN A 26 -6.13 -1.27 -13.94
N PRO A 27 -5.05 -1.93 -13.53
CA PRO A 27 -4.43 -1.67 -12.23
C PRO A 27 -3.91 -0.25 -12.06
N THR A 28 -4.26 0.33 -10.91
CA THR A 28 -3.70 1.58 -10.42
C THR A 28 -2.86 1.37 -9.16
N GLU A 29 -2.90 0.15 -8.62
CA GLU A 29 -2.10 -0.27 -7.48
C GLU A 29 -1.72 -1.73 -7.64
N ILE A 30 -0.42 -2.04 -7.48
CA ILE A 30 0.09 -3.41 -7.56
C ILE A 30 0.81 -3.69 -6.25
N ILE A 31 0.38 -4.72 -5.53
CA ILE A 31 0.85 -5.01 -4.18
C ILE A 31 1.50 -6.40 -4.16
N CYS A 32 2.74 -6.46 -3.72
CA CYS A 32 3.43 -7.73 -3.47
C CYS A 32 3.50 -7.97 -1.97
N GLU A 33 2.90 -9.05 -1.50
CA GLU A 33 2.90 -9.44 -0.10
C GLU A 33 4.22 -10.13 0.24
N VAL A 34 5.23 -9.33 0.60
CA VAL A 34 6.59 -9.82 0.86
C VAL A 34 6.66 -10.60 2.17
N GLU A 35 6.03 -10.08 3.22
CA GLU A 35 5.92 -10.74 4.53
C GLU A 35 4.44 -10.75 4.92
N PRO A 36 3.69 -11.79 4.54
CA PRO A 36 2.26 -11.83 4.77
C PRO A 36 1.91 -12.10 6.23
N THR A 37 0.74 -11.64 6.65
CA THR A 37 0.21 -11.84 8.00
C THR A 37 0.12 -13.31 8.40
N SER A 38 -0.09 -14.20 7.43
CA SER A 38 -0.15 -15.64 7.69
C SER A 38 1.16 -16.23 8.24
N GLU A 39 2.29 -15.58 7.99
CA GLU A 39 3.60 -16.03 8.50
C GLU A 39 3.89 -15.48 9.89
N HIS A 40 3.43 -14.27 10.19
CA HIS A 40 3.58 -13.65 11.51
C HIS A 40 2.48 -12.60 11.70
N PRO A 41 1.43 -12.92 12.47
CA PRO A 41 0.25 -12.04 12.58
C PRO A 41 0.51 -10.71 13.30
N ASP A 42 1.62 -10.57 14.01
CA ASP A 42 1.96 -9.32 14.71
C ASP A 42 2.37 -8.19 13.76
N TYR A 43 2.83 -8.51 12.56
CA TYR A 43 3.06 -7.50 11.52
C TYR A 43 3.07 -8.13 10.13
N SER A 44 2.83 -7.30 9.11
CA SER A 44 2.99 -7.66 7.72
C SER A 44 3.75 -6.56 6.97
N MET A 45 4.36 -6.92 5.84
CA MET A 45 5.06 -5.97 5.01
C MET A 45 4.78 -6.28 3.55
N ALA A 46 4.43 -5.24 2.79
CA ALA A 46 4.22 -5.32 1.35
C ALA A 46 5.07 -4.28 0.64
N VAL A 47 5.41 -4.58 -0.60
CA VAL A 47 5.93 -3.58 -1.55
C VAL A 47 4.83 -3.30 -2.54
N ALA A 48 4.42 -2.05 -2.62
CA ALA A 48 3.34 -1.61 -3.51
C ALA A 48 3.87 -0.61 -4.53
N VAL A 49 3.33 -0.68 -5.75
CA VAL A 49 3.55 0.33 -6.78
C VAL A 49 2.22 1.03 -7.01
N ILE A 50 2.20 2.34 -6.80
CA ILE A 50 0.96 3.10 -6.68
C ILE A 50 0.90 4.24 -7.70
N ASP A 51 -0.18 4.27 -8.48
CA ASP A 51 -0.67 5.46 -9.16
C ASP A 51 -1.78 6.08 -8.32
N LYS A 52 -2.69 5.24 -7.83
CA LYS A 52 -3.83 5.67 -7.04
C LYS A 52 -4.35 4.52 -6.19
N SER A 53 -4.63 4.79 -4.92
CA SER A 53 -5.36 3.87 -4.05
C SER A 53 -6.69 4.48 -3.64
N GLU A 54 -7.71 3.62 -3.42
CA GLU A 54 -9.03 4.06 -2.99
C GLU A 54 -9.02 4.50 -1.52
N PRO A 55 -9.84 5.51 -1.14
CA PRO A 55 -9.97 5.91 0.25
C PRO A 55 -10.41 4.74 1.14
N HIS A 56 -9.68 4.50 2.21
CA HIS A 56 -9.95 3.42 3.15
C HIS A 56 -9.37 3.73 4.53
N TYR A 57 -9.71 2.90 5.51
CA TYR A 57 -9.13 2.97 6.84
C TYR A 57 -9.01 1.57 7.45
N HIS A 58 -8.20 1.46 8.49
CA HIS A 58 -8.01 0.24 9.28
C HIS A 58 -8.45 0.54 10.72
N ARG A 59 -9.19 -0.37 11.33
CA ARG A 59 -9.65 -0.19 12.72
C ARG A 59 -8.60 -0.57 13.74
N VAL A 60 -7.78 -1.55 13.41
CA VAL A 60 -6.85 -2.16 14.34
C VAL A 60 -5.40 -1.82 14.01
N SER A 61 -5.03 -1.88 12.74
CA SER A 61 -3.63 -1.73 12.32
C SER A 61 -3.18 -0.29 12.25
N THR A 62 -1.93 -0.07 12.67
CA THR A 62 -1.15 1.11 12.30
C THR A 62 -0.37 0.78 11.04
N GLU A 63 -0.48 1.62 10.03
CA GLU A 63 0.17 1.41 8.75
C GLU A 63 1.27 2.43 8.55
N THR A 64 2.48 1.98 8.22
CA THR A 64 3.62 2.86 7.98
C THR A 64 4.04 2.79 6.52
N TYR A 65 4.08 3.95 5.87
CA TYR A 65 4.51 4.11 4.48
C TYR A 65 5.96 4.58 4.44
N ALA A 66 6.78 3.89 3.67
CA ALA A 66 8.16 4.30 3.39
C ALA A 66 8.37 4.29 1.88
N VAL A 67 8.57 5.45 1.29
CA VAL A 67 8.79 5.57 -0.16
C VAL A 67 10.17 5.03 -0.51
N LEU A 68 10.22 4.09 -1.44
CA LEU A 68 11.45 3.50 -1.95
C LEU A 68 11.93 4.22 -3.21
N ARG A 69 10.99 4.64 -4.06
CA ARG A 69 11.29 5.31 -5.33
C ARG A 69 10.10 6.17 -5.75
N GLY A 70 10.37 7.37 -6.17
CA GLY A 70 9.36 8.32 -6.62
C GLY A 70 8.85 9.21 -5.50
N ARG A 71 7.63 9.67 -5.64
CA ARG A 71 6.99 10.59 -4.69
C ARG A 71 5.55 10.19 -4.53
N LEU A 72 5.10 10.12 -3.28
CA LEU A 72 3.73 9.71 -2.94
C LEU A 72 3.02 10.85 -2.24
N THR A 73 1.83 11.20 -2.70
CA THR A 73 0.95 12.13 -2.00
C THR A 73 -0.09 11.32 -1.23
N LEU A 74 -0.03 11.39 0.10
CA LEU A 74 -1.04 10.82 0.98
C LEU A 74 -2.13 11.86 1.21
N LYS A 75 -3.37 11.47 0.95
CA LYS A 75 -4.55 12.31 1.20
C LYS A 75 -5.21 11.83 2.48
N LEU A 76 -5.24 12.70 3.47
CA LEU A 76 -5.91 12.48 4.74
C LEU A 76 -7.18 13.33 4.78
N ALA A 77 -8.02 13.18 5.83
CA ALA A 77 -9.33 13.82 5.87
C ALA A 77 -9.30 15.33 5.59
N ASN A 78 -8.28 16.04 6.08
CA ASN A 78 -8.22 17.51 6.01
C ASN A 78 -6.84 18.04 5.57
N ARG A 79 -5.98 17.19 5.04
CA ARG A 79 -4.65 17.62 4.57
C ARG A 79 -4.03 16.59 3.63
N GLU A 80 -3.01 17.03 2.93
CA GLU A 80 -2.15 16.16 2.11
C GLU A 80 -0.74 16.18 2.67
N VAL A 81 -0.08 15.02 2.58
CA VAL A 81 1.32 14.88 2.98
C VAL A 81 2.07 14.29 1.79
N VAL A 82 3.16 14.94 1.40
CA VAL A 82 4.00 14.46 0.29
C VAL A 82 5.20 13.72 0.88
N LEU A 83 5.36 12.46 0.47
CA LEU A 83 6.45 11.61 0.95
C LEU A 83 7.47 11.39 -0.16
N HIS A 84 8.74 11.46 0.22
CA HIS A 84 9.89 11.22 -0.65
C HIS A 84 10.71 10.04 -0.09
N PRO A 85 11.62 9.44 -0.89
CA PRO A 85 12.49 8.39 -0.37
C PRO A 85 13.24 8.84 0.89
N GLY A 86 13.28 7.95 1.88
CA GLY A 86 13.91 8.22 3.17
C GLY A 86 12.98 8.79 4.23
N VAL A 87 11.71 9.09 3.87
CA VAL A 87 10.70 9.59 4.82
C VAL A 87 9.70 8.50 5.12
N ASN A 88 9.46 8.23 6.39
CA ASN A 88 8.43 7.30 6.86
C ASN A 88 7.25 8.07 7.41
N TYR A 89 6.04 7.56 7.18
CA TYR A 89 4.82 8.16 7.70
C TYR A 89 3.91 7.08 8.28
N ALA A 90 3.56 7.22 9.55
CA ALA A 90 2.68 6.27 10.23
C ALA A 90 1.25 6.80 10.23
N ILE A 91 0.31 5.93 9.83
CA ILE A 91 -1.13 6.22 9.81
C ILE A 91 -1.77 5.43 10.94
N SER A 92 -2.35 6.14 11.91
CA SER A 92 -3.03 5.54 13.06
C SER A 92 -4.32 4.85 12.66
N PRO A 93 -4.80 3.88 13.46
CA PRO A 93 -6.11 3.28 13.22
C PRO A 93 -7.23 4.33 13.10
N ASN A 94 -8.25 4.00 12.32
CA ASN A 94 -9.42 4.85 12.08
C ASN A 94 -9.14 6.16 11.34
N THR A 95 -8.01 6.24 10.64
CA THR A 95 -7.66 7.41 9.83
C THR A 95 -7.93 7.08 8.36
N VAL A 96 -8.91 7.76 7.77
CA VAL A 96 -9.22 7.60 6.35
C VAL A 96 -8.07 8.18 5.53
N HIS A 97 -7.58 7.41 4.58
CA HIS A 97 -6.46 7.84 3.73
C HIS A 97 -6.56 7.22 2.34
N SER A 98 -5.93 7.90 1.39
CA SER A 98 -5.71 7.42 0.03
C SER A 98 -4.38 7.96 -0.46
N ALA A 99 -3.91 7.43 -1.59
CA ALA A 99 -2.63 7.82 -2.14
C ALA A 99 -2.73 8.10 -3.62
N GLU A 100 -1.92 9.04 -4.09
CA GLU A 100 -1.74 9.33 -5.51
C GLU A 100 -0.25 9.50 -5.82
N ALA A 101 0.16 8.99 -6.97
CA ALA A 101 1.54 9.07 -7.41
C ALA A 101 1.65 8.80 -8.91
N ASN A 102 2.86 8.76 -9.41
CA ASN A 102 3.19 8.30 -10.74
C ASN A 102 4.09 7.07 -10.60
N ALA A 103 3.46 5.90 -10.42
CA ALA A 103 4.13 4.63 -10.20
C ALA A 103 5.20 4.70 -9.09
N ALA A 104 4.83 5.24 -7.93
CA ALA A 104 5.73 5.28 -6.78
C ALA A 104 5.88 3.90 -6.16
N TRP A 105 7.10 3.52 -5.82
CA TRP A 105 7.41 2.27 -5.12
C TRP A 105 7.47 2.56 -3.62
N VAL A 106 6.65 1.83 -2.86
CA VAL A 106 6.43 2.08 -1.44
C VAL A 106 6.50 0.79 -0.67
N ARG A 107 7.18 0.81 0.49
CA ARG A 107 7.07 -0.29 1.45
C ARG A 107 6.00 0.09 2.47
N VAL A 108 5.05 -0.81 2.67
CA VAL A 108 3.94 -0.63 3.61
C VAL A 108 4.05 -1.69 4.69
N THR A 109 4.19 -1.26 5.94
CA THR A 109 4.25 -2.15 7.10
C THR A 109 3.00 -1.94 7.94
N SER A 110 2.31 -3.02 8.29
CA SER A 110 1.10 -2.99 9.12
C SER A 110 1.36 -3.70 10.45
N ARG A 111 0.94 -3.09 11.56
CA ARG A 111 1.03 -3.66 12.92
C ARG A 111 -0.28 -3.48 13.66
N PRO A 112 -0.99 -4.57 14.03
CA PRO A 112 -0.79 -5.97 13.61
C PRO A 112 -0.88 -6.14 12.11
N GLY A 113 -0.59 -7.35 11.62
CA GLY A 113 -0.55 -7.61 10.18
C GLY A 113 -1.85 -7.29 9.47
N TRP A 114 -1.74 -6.88 8.21
CA TRP A 114 -2.89 -6.56 7.37
C TRP A 114 -3.80 -7.77 7.18
N THR A 115 -5.12 -7.54 7.29
CA THR A 115 -6.16 -8.53 6.98
C THR A 115 -7.24 -7.87 6.12
N PRO A 116 -7.93 -8.65 5.24
CA PRO A 116 -9.04 -8.09 4.45
C PRO A 116 -10.16 -7.53 5.32
N GLU A 117 -10.41 -8.13 6.49
CA GLU A 117 -11.46 -7.70 7.44
C GLU A 117 -11.16 -6.32 8.02
N ASP A 118 -9.90 -5.94 8.11
CA ASP A 118 -9.46 -4.64 8.65
C ASP A 118 -9.14 -3.64 7.55
N HIS A 119 -9.56 -3.90 6.32
CA HIS A 119 -9.41 -3.00 5.19
C HIS A 119 -10.79 -2.50 4.79
N ILE A 120 -11.17 -1.30 5.25
CA ILE A 120 -12.54 -0.82 5.14
C ILE A 120 -12.59 0.34 4.15
N LEU A 121 -13.25 0.11 3.03
CA LEU A 121 -13.43 1.14 2.00
C LEU A 121 -14.45 2.17 2.48
N VAL A 122 -14.17 3.42 2.15
CA VAL A 122 -15.06 4.54 2.45
C VAL A 122 -16.07 4.66 1.31
N ASP A 123 -17.34 4.70 1.67
CA ASP A 123 -18.42 4.90 0.72
C ASP A 123 -18.44 6.37 0.33
N VAL A 124 -18.13 6.65 -0.93
CA VAL A 124 -18.11 8.01 -1.46
C VAL A 124 -19.36 8.22 -2.30
N GLU A 125 -20.33 8.87 -1.72
CA GLU A 125 -21.52 9.30 -2.46
C GLU A 125 -21.35 10.72 -2.97
#